data_7ec54d3d6bc08b90c352527fd99859cf
#
_entry.id   7ec54d3d6bc08b90c352527fd99859cf
#
_cell.length_a   1.000
_cell.length_b   1.000
_cell.length_c   1.000
_cell.angle_alpha   90.00
_cell.angle_beta   90.00
_cell.angle_gamma   90.00
#
_symmetry.space_group_name_H-M   'P 1'
#
loop_
_entity.id
_entity.type
_entity.pdbx_description
1 polymer ?
#
loop_
_entity_poly.entity_id
_entity_poly.type
_entity_poly.pdbx_seq_one_letter_code
_entity_poly.pdbx_strand_id
1 'polypeptide(L)'
;MRRRRGLPLPADGTRAAPRSRPRAGADGTAGRGPNLSLIAYDPRGLGRSTRSDGSALNDPSLQAEDLHALITDLGAPVQMFASSGGAVAALALLAAHPEDVSQVVAHEPPVMGVLPDAKLAERANDAVGRAYQERGWGAGLAAFLAMSMWQGEFTEEFLAQPLPDPARFGLPGQDDGTREDPLLSGTSTPVTSYQPDLEALRSAGDRLVLAAGEQTGHAITARTTRALAEALGTEPLVFPGDPGGFAVGDPSHPGDPAAFAARLREVLAARG
;
A
#
# COMPACT_ATOMS: atom_id res chain seq x y z
N MET A 1 61.03 8.49 -5.85
CA MET A 1 59.87 9.30 -5.42
C MET A 1 59.03 9.67 -6.64
N ARG A 2 58.00 8.92 -6.98
CA ARG A 2 57.09 9.21 -8.10
C ARG A 2 55.69 9.16 -7.56
N ARG A 3 55.00 10.32 -7.57
CA ARG A 3 53.59 10.50 -7.17
C ARG A 3 52.71 9.91 -8.30
N ARG A 4 51.84 8.94 -7.91
CA ARG A 4 50.75 8.50 -8.79
C ARG A 4 49.56 9.46 -8.60
N ARG A 5 49.17 10.10 -9.68
CA ARG A 5 47.91 10.88 -9.79
C ARG A 5 46.75 9.90 -9.92
N GLY A 6 45.78 10.00 -9.04
CA GLY A 6 44.49 9.30 -9.19
C GLY A 6 43.63 10.01 -10.25
N LEU A 7 43.07 9.25 -11.16
CA LEU A 7 41.99 9.71 -12.05
C LEU A 7 40.68 9.74 -11.28
N PRO A 8 39.80 10.73 -11.52
CA PRO A 8 38.47 10.73 -10.98
C PRO A 8 37.60 9.72 -11.73
N LEU A 9 36.80 8.94 -10.98
CA LEU A 9 35.76 8.07 -11.51
C LEU A 9 34.56 8.92 -12.00
N PRO A 10 33.88 8.52 -13.10
CA PRO A 10 32.72 9.23 -13.58
C PRO A 10 31.55 9.00 -12.63
N ALA A 11 30.86 10.09 -12.27
CA ALA A 11 29.57 10.09 -11.60
C ALA A 11 28.50 9.76 -12.67
N ASP A 12 28.12 8.49 -12.73
CA ASP A 12 26.89 8.08 -13.38
C ASP A 12 26.51 6.71 -12.82
N GLY A 13 25.68 6.72 -11.79
CA GLY A 13 25.38 5.55 -10.98
C GLY A 13 23.93 5.12 -11.04
N THR A 14 23.39 4.90 -12.23
CA THR A 14 22.25 3.97 -12.37
C THR A 14 22.78 2.54 -12.31
N ARG A 15 22.98 2.01 -11.13
CA ARG A 15 23.14 0.57 -10.94
C ARG A 15 21.76 -0.06 -10.84
N ALA A 16 21.35 -0.69 -11.93
CA ALA A 16 20.26 -1.66 -11.92
C ALA A 16 20.49 -2.70 -10.81
N ALA A 17 19.44 -2.97 -10.01
CA ALA A 17 19.47 -4.00 -8.99
C ALA A 17 19.81 -5.37 -9.61
N PRO A 18 20.57 -6.24 -8.91
CA PRO A 18 20.88 -7.56 -9.42
C PRO A 18 19.60 -8.38 -9.55
N ARG A 19 19.37 -8.95 -10.73
CA ARG A 19 18.27 -9.87 -11.03
C ARG A 19 18.29 -11.02 -10.02
N SER A 20 17.28 -11.10 -9.16
CA SER A 20 17.04 -12.27 -8.32
C SER A 20 16.59 -13.42 -9.24
N ARG A 21 17.41 -14.48 -9.32
CA ARG A 21 17.01 -15.73 -9.98
C ARG A 21 15.81 -16.32 -9.27
N PRO A 22 14.77 -16.78 -10.00
CA PRO A 22 13.65 -17.46 -9.37
C PRO A 22 14.15 -18.72 -8.67
N ARG A 23 13.80 -18.91 -7.38
CA ARG A 23 13.97 -20.18 -6.68
C ARG A 23 12.95 -21.16 -7.24
N ALA A 24 13.42 -22.21 -7.90
CA ALA A 24 12.61 -23.37 -8.24
C ALA A 24 12.20 -24.07 -6.93
N GLY A 25 10.92 -24.02 -6.59
CA GLY A 25 10.30 -24.83 -5.55
C GLY A 25 9.90 -26.19 -6.14
N ALA A 26 10.21 -27.26 -5.39
CA ALA A 26 10.03 -28.66 -5.79
C ALA A 26 8.55 -29.08 -5.74
N ASP A 27 8.20 -29.86 -6.74
CA ASP A 27 7.18 -30.93 -6.84
C ASP A 27 5.87 -30.88 -6.04
N GLY A 28 4.80 -30.63 -6.80
CA GLY A 28 3.43 -30.97 -6.45
C GLY A 28 2.54 -30.78 -7.68
N THR A 29 2.16 -31.87 -8.32
CA THR A 29 1.27 -31.95 -9.49
C THR A 29 -0.14 -31.43 -9.14
N ALA A 30 -0.33 -30.12 -9.26
CA ALA A 30 -1.63 -29.49 -9.41
C ALA A 30 -1.57 -28.67 -10.71
N GLY A 31 -2.61 -28.73 -11.53
CA GLY A 31 -2.73 -28.28 -12.91
C GLY A 31 -1.85 -27.10 -13.29
N ARG A 32 -1.08 -27.24 -14.37
CA ARG A 32 -0.25 -26.17 -14.93
C ARG A 32 -1.14 -25.04 -15.43
N GLY A 33 -1.38 -24.07 -14.55
CA GLY A 33 -1.78 -22.76 -14.96
C GLY A 33 -0.63 -22.06 -15.71
N PRO A 34 -0.88 -20.94 -16.39
CA PRO A 34 0.16 -20.21 -17.11
C PRO A 34 1.34 -19.93 -16.18
N ASN A 35 2.58 -20.08 -16.69
CA ASN A 35 3.79 -19.75 -15.93
C ASN A 35 3.81 -18.25 -15.66
N LEU A 36 3.34 -17.84 -14.48
CA LEU A 36 3.39 -16.46 -14.03
C LEU A 36 4.73 -16.19 -13.34
N SER A 37 5.38 -15.09 -13.69
CA SER A 37 6.51 -14.55 -12.95
C SER A 37 5.99 -13.52 -11.96
N LEU A 38 6.19 -13.76 -10.65
CA LEU A 38 5.86 -12.78 -9.61
C LEU A 38 7.04 -11.84 -9.40
N ILE A 39 6.79 -10.55 -9.50
CA ILE A 39 7.76 -9.49 -9.25
C ILE A 39 7.28 -8.69 -8.05
N ALA A 40 8.14 -8.55 -7.05
CA ALA A 40 7.96 -7.66 -5.92
C ALA A 40 9.14 -6.69 -5.87
N TYR A 41 8.89 -5.46 -5.50
CA TYR A 41 9.89 -4.41 -5.39
C TYR A 41 9.76 -3.67 -4.06
N ASP A 42 10.85 -3.03 -3.65
CA ASP A 42 10.83 -2.08 -2.53
C ASP A 42 10.53 -0.70 -3.10
N PRO A 43 9.45 -0.01 -2.70
CA PRO A 43 9.18 1.36 -3.17
C PRO A 43 10.30 2.33 -2.81
N ARG A 44 10.37 3.45 -3.54
CA ARG A 44 11.35 4.52 -3.33
C ARG A 44 11.46 4.93 -1.85
N GLY A 45 12.66 4.86 -1.29
CA GLY A 45 12.94 5.20 0.10
C GLY A 45 12.51 4.16 1.13
N LEU A 46 12.00 3.00 0.69
CA LEU A 46 11.62 1.89 1.57
C LEU A 46 12.50 0.66 1.30
N GLY A 47 12.63 -0.18 2.32
CA GLY A 47 13.41 -1.41 2.22
C GLY A 47 14.85 -1.15 1.75
N ARG A 48 15.22 -1.70 0.59
CA ARG A 48 16.54 -1.54 -0.03
C ARG A 48 16.61 -0.46 -1.09
N SER A 49 15.48 0.14 -1.44
CA SER A 49 15.45 1.20 -2.43
C SER A 49 15.83 2.54 -1.80
N THR A 50 16.81 3.20 -2.38
CA THR A 50 17.24 4.54 -1.97
C THR A 50 16.42 5.61 -2.68
N ARG A 51 16.48 6.84 -2.17
CA ARG A 51 15.95 8.00 -2.88
C ARG A 51 16.99 9.13 -2.89
N SER A 52 16.97 9.91 -3.98
CA SER A 52 17.92 11.01 -4.20
C SER A 52 17.24 12.34 -4.50
N ASP A 53 15.90 12.39 -4.39
CA ASP A 53 15.09 13.56 -4.73
C ASP A 53 14.97 14.59 -3.57
N GLY A 54 15.61 14.31 -2.43
CA GLY A 54 15.59 15.19 -1.25
C GLY A 54 14.25 15.26 -0.52
N SER A 55 13.23 14.53 -0.98
CA SER A 55 11.92 14.45 -0.32
C SER A 55 11.86 13.23 0.62
N ALA A 56 11.09 13.35 1.70
CA ALA A 56 10.73 12.20 2.54
C ALA A 56 9.32 11.67 2.22
N LEU A 57 8.52 12.40 1.42
CA LEU A 57 7.10 12.09 1.22
C LEU A 57 6.88 10.90 0.29
N ASN A 58 5.97 10.02 0.67
CA ASN A 58 5.48 8.92 -0.17
C ASN A 58 4.36 9.43 -1.09
N ASP A 59 4.75 10.07 -2.18
CA ASP A 59 3.83 10.61 -3.17
C ASP A 59 3.36 9.51 -4.13
N PRO A 60 2.04 9.21 -4.20
CA PRO A 60 1.51 8.20 -5.11
C PRO A 60 1.78 8.49 -6.58
N SER A 61 1.79 9.76 -7.00
CA SER A 61 2.08 10.12 -8.38
C SER A 61 3.53 9.83 -8.73
N LEU A 62 4.47 10.14 -7.82
CA LEU A 62 5.87 9.80 -8.03
C LEU A 62 6.12 8.28 -8.01
N GLN A 63 5.38 7.55 -7.16
CA GLN A 63 5.43 6.08 -7.16
C GLN A 63 4.85 5.49 -8.45
N ALA A 64 3.85 6.12 -9.05
CA ALA A 64 3.31 5.73 -10.35
C ALA A 64 4.37 5.86 -11.45
N GLU A 65 5.15 6.94 -11.49
CA GLU A 65 6.27 7.09 -12.43
C GLU A 65 7.36 6.03 -12.23
N ASP A 66 7.68 5.68 -10.97
CA ASP A 66 8.62 4.59 -10.69
C ASP A 66 8.10 3.24 -11.19
N LEU A 67 6.81 2.98 -11.01
CA LEU A 67 6.15 1.77 -11.51
C LEU A 67 6.13 1.75 -13.04
N HIS A 68 5.79 2.87 -13.69
CA HIS A 68 5.84 3.01 -15.15
C HIS A 68 7.23 2.65 -15.70
N ALA A 69 8.28 3.23 -15.11
CA ALA A 69 9.66 2.94 -15.52
C ALA A 69 10.02 1.45 -15.34
N LEU A 70 9.63 0.86 -14.19
CA LEU A 70 9.86 -0.56 -13.91
C LEU A 70 9.10 -1.46 -14.90
N ILE A 71 7.83 -1.19 -15.17
CA ILE A 71 6.99 -1.98 -16.06
C ILE A 71 7.48 -1.87 -17.50
N THR A 72 7.92 -0.68 -17.92
CA THR A 72 8.53 -0.48 -19.24
C THR A 72 9.77 -1.35 -19.41
N ASP A 73 10.66 -1.45 -18.41
CA ASP A 73 11.85 -2.31 -18.44
C ASP A 73 11.49 -3.82 -18.44
N LEU A 74 10.37 -4.20 -17.86
CA LEU A 74 9.88 -5.58 -17.82
C LEU A 74 9.15 -6.02 -19.09
N GLY A 75 8.67 -5.09 -19.89
CA GLY A 75 7.82 -5.34 -21.04
C GLY A 75 6.34 -5.40 -20.66
N ALA A 76 5.68 -4.27 -20.65
CA ALA A 76 4.24 -4.11 -20.40
C ALA A 76 3.37 -4.82 -21.47
N PRO A 77 2.06 -5.06 -21.17
CA PRO A 77 1.36 -4.80 -19.92
C PRO A 77 1.54 -5.91 -18.88
N VAL A 78 1.37 -5.55 -17.60
CA VAL A 78 1.42 -6.50 -16.48
C VAL A 78 0.06 -6.60 -15.78
N GLN A 79 -0.19 -7.73 -15.08
CA GLN A 79 -1.25 -7.81 -14.08
C GLN A 79 -0.67 -7.37 -12.73
N MET A 80 -1.39 -6.55 -11.99
CA MET A 80 -0.93 -5.98 -10.73
C MET A 80 -1.89 -6.31 -9.58
N PHE A 81 -1.35 -6.81 -8.48
CA PHE A 81 -2.01 -6.80 -7.17
C PHE A 81 -1.30 -5.77 -6.29
N ALA A 82 -2.08 -4.89 -5.71
CA ALA A 82 -1.58 -3.85 -4.82
C ALA A 82 -2.52 -3.70 -3.62
N SER A 83 -1.96 -3.49 -2.42
CA SER A 83 -2.76 -3.35 -1.18
C SER A 83 -2.40 -2.06 -0.44
N SER A 84 -3.40 -1.50 0.26
CA SER A 84 -3.25 -0.32 1.10
C SER A 84 -2.60 0.86 0.35
N GLY A 85 -1.54 1.46 0.88
CA GLY A 85 -0.80 2.54 0.20
C GLY A 85 -0.29 2.16 -1.18
N GLY A 86 0.11 0.90 -1.40
CA GLY A 86 0.48 0.39 -2.71
C GLY A 86 -0.70 0.40 -3.70
N ALA A 87 -1.93 0.16 -3.22
CA ALA A 87 -3.12 0.27 -4.05
C ALA A 87 -3.37 1.70 -4.52
N VAL A 88 -3.04 2.71 -3.69
CA VAL A 88 -3.14 4.12 -4.11
C VAL A 88 -2.13 4.44 -5.22
N ALA A 89 -0.89 3.95 -5.11
CA ALA A 89 0.10 4.09 -6.18
C ALA A 89 -0.35 3.38 -7.48
N ALA A 90 -0.99 2.21 -7.36
CA ALA A 90 -1.53 1.50 -8.52
C ALA A 90 -2.72 2.24 -9.16
N LEU A 91 -3.58 2.92 -8.38
CA LEU A 91 -4.62 3.79 -8.91
C LEU A 91 -4.02 4.99 -9.66
N ALA A 92 -2.97 5.61 -9.12
CA ALA A 92 -2.25 6.70 -9.76
C ALA A 92 -1.60 6.23 -11.09
N LEU A 93 -0.95 5.06 -11.09
CA LEU A 93 -0.38 4.46 -12.29
C LEU A 93 -1.46 4.21 -13.36
N LEU A 94 -2.57 3.57 -12.97
CA LEU A 94 -3.65 3.24 -13.91
C LEU A 94 -4.27 4.50 -14.53
N ALA A 95 -4.33 5.60 -13.77
CA ALA A 95 -4.83 6.87 -14.29
C ALA A 95 -3.84 7.55 -15.23
N ALA A 96 -2.54 7.52 -14.94
CA ALA A 96 -1.50 8.20 -15.71
C ALA A 96 -0.99 7.36 -16.91
N HIS A 97 -0.85 6.04 -16.72
CA HIS A 97 -0.26 5.11 -17.68
C HIS A 97 -1.11 3.85 -17.86
N PRO A 98 -2.35 4.00 -18.37
CA PRO A 98 -3.31 2.88 -18.48
C PRO A 98 -2.81 1.73 -19.38
N GLU A 99 -1.85 1.97 -20.26
CA GLU A 99 -1.26 0.95 -21.14
C GLU A 99 -0.30 0.00 -20.42
N ASP A 100 0.20 0.37 -19.27
CA ASP A 100 1.18 -0.43 -18.52
C ASP A 100 0.57 -1.67 -17.87
N VAL A 101 -0.73 -1.64 -17.64
CA VAL A 101 -1.41 -2.70 -16.90
C VAL A 101 -2.57 -3.29 -17.70
N SER A 102 -2.62 -4.62 -17.77
CA SER A 102 -3.77 -5.34 -18.30
C SER A 102 -4.89 -5.46 -17.25
N GLN A 103 -4.52 -5.51 -15.98
CA GLN A 103 -5.46 -5.53 -14.85
C GLN A 103 -4.78 -5.06 -13.57
N VAL A 104 -5.53 -4.30 -12.75
CA VAL A 104 -5.15 -3.91 -11.38
C VAL A 104 -6.17 -4.46 -10.40
N VAL A 105 -5.72 -5.20 -9.40
CA VAL A 105 -6.49 -5.52 -8.20
C VAL A 105 -6.01 -4.60 -7.09
N ALA A 106 -6.79 -3.54 -6.81
CA ALA A 106 -6.51 -2.56 -5.76
C ALA A 106 -7.25 -2.95 -4.47
N HIS A 107 -6.52 -3.53 -3.53
CA HIS A 107 -7.05 -4.04 -2.27
C HIS A 107 -6.94 -2.96 -1.20
N GLU A 108 -8.09 -2.50 -0.73
CA GLU A 108 -8.25 -1.58 0.40
C GLU A 108 -7.42 -0.28 0.32
N PRO A 109 -7.51 0.51 -0.77
CA PRO A 109 -6.83 1.79 -0.88
C PRO A 109 -7.37 2.81 0.14
N PRO A 110 -6.53 3.41 1.02
CA PRO A 110 -6.97 4.31 2.07
C PRO A 110 -7.15 5.76 1.59
N VAL A 111 -7.90 5.98 0.52
CA VAL A 111 -8.17 7.30 -0.06
C VAL A 111 -9.27 8.03 0.73
N MET A 112 -8.89 8.71 1.79
CA MET A 112 -9.85 9.29 2.77
C MET A 112 -10.76 10.35 2.16
N GLY A 113 -10.30 11.06 1.13
CA GLY A 113 -11.06 12.13 0.50
C GLY A 113 -12.38 11.71 -0.16
N VAL A 114 -12.61 10.41 -0.41
CA VAL A 114 -13.87 9.91 -0.97
C VAL A 114 -14.94 9.64 0.10
N LEU A 115 -14.59 9.71 1.39
CA LEU A 115 -15.52 9.42 2.49
C LEU A 115 -16.47 10.59 2.76
N PRO A 116 -17.72 10.33 3.21
CA PRO A 116 -18.63 11.38 3.68
C PRO A 116 -18.06 12.16 4.87
N ASP A 117 -17.33 11.47 5.76
CA ASP A 117 -16.67 12.01 6.96
C ASP A 117 -15.17 12.30 6.74
N ALA A 118 -14.73 12.58 5.49
CA ALA A 118 -13.34 12.78 5.10
C ALA A 118 -12.55 13.68 6.05
N LYS A 119 -13.11 14.84 6.43
CA LYS A 119 -12.45 15.79 7.32
C LYS A 119 -12.20 15.23 8.73
N LEU A 120 -13.09 14.37 9.23
CA LEU A 120 -12.93 13.74 10.52
C LEU A 120 -11.94 12.58 10.43
N ALA A 121 -11.94 11.84 9.31
CA ALA A 121 -10.96 10.81 9.02
C ALA A 121 -9.53 11.40 8.93
N GLU A 122 -9.36 12.53 8.23
CA GLU A 122 -8.09 13.27 8.17
C GLU A 122 -7.62 13.70 9.56
N ARG A 123 -8.51 14.28 10.38
CA ARG A 123 -8.20 14.67 11.77
C ARG A 123 -7.80 13.48 12.64
N ALA A 124 -8.43 12.31 12.43
CA ALA A 124 -8.05 11.07 13.12
C ALA A 124 -6.65 10.62 12.69
N ASN A 125 -6.34 10.69 11.40
CA ASN A 125 -5.01 10.38 10.88
C ASN A 125 -3.94 11.36 11.41
N ASP A 126 -4.24 12.65 11.47
CA ASP A 126 -3.34 13.66 12.05
C ASP A 126 -3.07 13.40 13.55
N ALA A 127 -4.06 12.86 14.28
CA ALA A 127 -3.87 12.49 15.67
C ALA A 127 -2.87 11.36 15.86
N VAL A 128 -2.76 10.44 14.89
CA VAL A 128 -1.72 9.40 14.85
C VAL A 128 -0.33 10.04 14.79
N GLY A 129 -0.13 10.94 13.83
CA GLY A 129 1.14 11.66 13.68
C GLY A 129 1.51 12.47 14.94
N ARG A 130 0.54 13.17 15.53
CA ARG A 130 0.77 13.91 16.80
C ARG A 130 1.15 12.97 17.94
N ALA A 131 0.46 11.84 18.11
CA ALA A 131 0.79 10.86 19.13
C ALA A 131 2.23 10.33 18.98
N TYR A 132 2.65 10.08 17.75
CA TYR A 132 4.02 9.68 17.43
C TYR A 132 5.03 10.77 17.78
N GLN A 133 4.79 12.00 17.35
CA GLN A 133 5.72 13.11 17.60
C GLN A 133 5.85 13.47 19.08
N GLU A 134 4.78 13.36 19.85
CA GLU A 134 4.74 13.75 21.26
C GLU A 134 5.15 12.62 22.21
N ARG A 135 4.87 11.36 21.88
CA ARG A 135 4.96 10.24 22.80
C ARG A 135 5.69 9.01 22.25
N GLY A 136 6.24 9.10 21.02
CA GLY A 136 7.06 8.06 20.41
C GLY A 136 6.30 6.96 19.69
N TRP A 137 7.04 5.98 19.22
CA TRP A 137 6.58 4.95 18.31
C TRP A 137 5.39 4.13 18.83
N GLY A 138 5.46 3.68 20.07
CA GLY A 138 4.39 2.86 20.66
C GLY A 138 3.06 3.61 20.73
N ALA A 139 3.06 4.90 21.10
CA ALA A 139 1.86 5.72 21.17
C ALA A 139 1.29 6.01 19.77
N GLY A 140 2.15 6.34 18.81
CA GLY A 140 1.75 6.54 17.42
C GLY A 140 1.13 5.29 16.82
N LEU A 141 1.76 4.12 16.99
CA LEU A 141 1.24 2.86 16.47
C LEU A 141 -0.06 2.43 17.16
N ALA A 142 -0.19 2.64 18.49
CA ALA A 142 -1.45 2.37 19.20
C ALA A 142 -2.60 3.25 18.68
N ALA A 143 -2.33 4.53 18.42
CA ALA A 143 -3.31 5.44 17.82
C ALA A 143 -3.69 5.01 16.40
N PHE A 144 -2.71 4.60 15.58
CA PHE A 144 -2.94 4.07 14.24
C PHE A 144 -3.81 2.81 14.26
N LEU A 145 -3.50 1.85 15.14
CA LEU A 145 -4.30 0.64 15.28
C LEU A 145 -5.74 0.95 15.73
N ALA A 146 -5.92 1.84 16.70
CA ALA A 146 -7.25 2.25 17.15
C ALA A 146 -8.06 2.91 16.03
N MET A 147 -7.42 3.77 15.23
CA MET A 147 -8.04 4.40 14.07
C MET A 147 -8.39 3.38 12.98
N SER A 148 -7.44 2.52 12.63
CA SER A 148 -7.60 1.54 11.53
C SER A 148 -8.60 0.43 11.85
N MET A 149 -8.79 0.09 13.13
CA MET A 149 -9.75 -0.92 13.60
C MET A 149 -11.13 -0.32 13.92
N TRP A 150 -11.29 1.01 13.90
CA TRP A 150 -12.56 1.67 14.17
C TRP A 150 -13.62 1.26 13.15
N GLN A 151 -14.80 0.85 13.64
CA GLN A 151 -15.90 0.42 12.78
C GLN A 151 -16.94 1.53 12.63
N GLY A 152 -17.05 2.07 11.43
CA GLY A 152 -18.00 3.12 11.10
C GLY A 152 -17.35 4.49 10.82
N GLU A 153 -18.19 5.53 10.77
CA GLU A 153 -17.76 6.89 10.51
C GLU A 153 -16.99 7.47 11.71
N PHE A 154 -16.02 8.33 11.43
CA PHE A 154 -15.38 9.11 12.48
C PHE A 154 -16.31 10.22 12.94
N THR A 155 -16.32 10.46 14.24
CA THR A 155 -17.17 11.47 14.90
C THR A 155 -16.32 12.35 15.81
N GLU A 156 -16.88 13.45 16.28
CA GLU A 156 -16.21 14.28 17.30
C GLU A 156 -16.04 13.51 18.63
N GLU A 157 -16.93 12.57 18.94
CA GLU A 157 -16.80 11.70 20.10
C GLU A 157 -15.60 10.74 19.94
N PHE A 158 -15.34 10.21 18.74
CA PHE A 158 -14.14 9.43 18.48
C PHE A 158 -12.89 10.27 18.71
N LEU A 159 -12.85 11.48 18.14
CA LEU A 159 -11.70 12.38 18.24
C LEU A 159 -11.44 12.91 19.65
N ALA A 160 -12.47 12.96 20.49
CA ALA A 160 -12.39 13.36 21.91
C ALA A 160 -11.91 12.23 22.83
N GLN A 161 -11.82 10.98 22.34
CA GLN A 161 -11.32 9.88 23.14
C GLN A 161 -9.85 10.07 23.52
N PRO A 162 -9.45 9.67 24.73
CA PRO A 162 -8.03 9.67 25.08
C PRO A 162 -7.26 8.72 24.17
N LEU A 163 -6.01 9.07 23.86
CA LEU A 163 -5.12 8.18 23.12
C LEU A 163 -5.03 6.82 23.82
N PRO A 164 -5.09 5.72 23.07
CA PRO A 164 -5.02 4.38 23.64
C PRO A 164 -3.68 4.13 24.31
N ASP A 165 -3.70 3.34 25.38
CA ASP A 165 -2.47 2.86 26.02
C ASP A 165 -1.77 1.86 25.10
N PRO A 166 -0.50 2.08 24.70
CA PRO A 166 0.27 1.15 23.90
C PRO A 166 0.30 -0.28 24.46
N ALA A 167 0.30 -0.43 25.78
CA ALA A 167 0.34 -1.74 26.44
C ALA A 167 -0.88 -2.63 26.07
N ARG A 168 -2.00 -2.04 25.71
CA ARG A 168 -3.22 -2.80 25.27
C ARG A 168 -2.98 -3.55 23.96
N PHE A 169 -1.99 -3.10 23.18
CA PHE A 169 -1.58 -3.71 21.90
C PHE A 169 -0.24 -4.44 22.01
N GLY A 170 0.28 -4.63 23.24
CA GLY A 170 1.59 -5.23 23.44
C GLY A 170 2.77 -4.36 22.97
N LEU A 171 2.54 -3.06 22.81
CA LEU A 171 3.54 -2.10 22.29
C LEU A 171 4.31 -1.44 23.45
N PRO A 172 5.55 -0.98 23.22
CA PRO A 172 6.34 -0.29 24.22
C PRO A 172 5.69 1.04 24.63
N GLY A 173 5.62 1.30 25.91
CA GLY A 173 5.12 2.56 26.46
C GLY A 173 6.17 3.67 26.55
N GLN A 174 7.47 3.34 26.37
CA GLN A 174 8.57 4.30 26.45
C GLN A 174 8.87 4.85 25.06
N ASP A 175 9.13 6.15 25.00
CA ASP A 175 9.60 6.83 23.79
C ASP A 175 11.08 6.53 23.59
N ASP A 176 11.44 5.96 22.45
CA ASP A 176 12.82 5.69 22.04
C ASP A 176 13.51 6.87 21.33
N GLY A 177 12.78 7.98 21.15
CA GLY A 177 13.24 9.19 20.49
C GLY A 177 13.29 9.13 18.97
N THR A 178 12.92 8.00 18.34
CA THR A 178 12.86 7.89 16.88
C THR A 178 11.64 8.66 16.31
N ARG A 179 11.83 9.30 15.13
CA ARG A 179 10.80 10.11 14.48
C ARG A 179 10.73 9.90 12.96
N GLU A 180 11.36 8.82 12.47
CA GLU A 180 11.52 8.57 11.03
C GLU A 180 10.68 7.37 10.54
N ASP A 181 9.73 6.87 11.35
CA ASP A 181 8.85 5.77 10.96
C ASP A 181 8.01 6.18 9.73
N PRO A 182 8.08 5.45 8.60
CA PRO A 182 7.41 5.84 7.35
C PRO A 182 5.89 5.90 7.45
N LEU A 183 5.27 5.13 8.37
CA LEU A 183 3.83 5.11 8.58
C LEU A 183 3.36 6.25 9.48
N LEU A 184 4.16 6.59 10.52
CA LEU A 184 3.73 7.43 11.62
C LEU A 184 4.25 8.86 11.56
N SER A 185 5.33 9.11 10.82
CA SER A 185 5.99 10.42 10.75
C SER A 185 5.27 11.48 9.92
N GLY A 186 4.18 11.09 9.23
CA GLY A 186 3.47 11.94 8.26
C GLY A 186 4.03 11.85 6.84
N THR A 187 5.10 11.08 6.60
CA THR A 187 5.64 10.88 5.25
C THR A 187 4.65 10.20 4.32
N SER A 188 3.71 9.43 4.85
CA SER A 188 2.63 8.76 4.09
C SER A 188 1.33 9.57 4.00
N THR A 189 1.29 10.83 4.49
CA THR A 189 0.11 11.69 4.34
C THR A 189 -0.34 11.85 2.88
N PRO A 190 0.54 11.99 1.87
CA PRO A 190 0.10 12.07 0.47
C PRO A 190 -0.66 10.84 -0.01
N VAL A 191 -0.44 9.67 0.60
CA VAL A 191 -1.17 8.44 0.26
C VAL A 191 -2.63 8.53 0.70
N THR A 192 -2.89 8.94 1.94
CA THR A 192 -4.26 9.03 2.49
C THR A 192 -5.04 10.23 1.99
N SER A 193 -4.34 11.32 1.62
CA SER A 193 -4.92 12.54 1.03
C SER A 193 -4.96 12.53 -0.50
N TYR A 194 -4.52 11.45 -1.14
CA TYR A 194 -4.56 11.33 -2.59
C TYR A 194 -5.98 11.49 -3.13
N GLN A 195 -6.12 12.28 -4.19
CA GLN A 195 -7.39 12.50 -4.88
C GLN A 195 -7.36 11.70 -6.20
N PRO A 196 -8.07 10.57 -6.27
CA PRO A 196 -8.09 9.76 -7.50
C PRO A 196 -8.73 10.51 -8.66
N ASP A 197 -8.13 10.39 -9.86
CA ASP A 197 -8.79 10.82 -11.10
C ASP A 197 -9.92 9.85 -11.45
N LEU A 198 -11.13 10.17 -11.00
CA LEU A 198 -12.30 9.30 -11.19
C LEU A 198 -12.68 9.14 -12.66
N GLU A 199 -12.39 10.11 -13.53
CA GLU A 199 -12.68 10.01 -14.96
C GLU A 199 -11.74 9.02 -15.62
N ALA A 200 -10.44 9.15 -15.38
CA ALA A 200 -9.44 8.20 -15.87
C ALA A 200 -9.70 6.78 -15.36
N LEU A 201 -10.02 6.63 -14.06
CA LEU A 201 -10.31 5.33 -13.47
C LEU A 201 -11.60 4.68 -14.02
N ARG A 202 -12.66 5.45 -14.29
CA ARG A 202 -13.85 4.94 -14.99
C ARG A 202 -13.51 4.47 -16.39
N SER A 203 -12.66 5.21 -17.10
CA SER A 203 -12.21 4.86 -18.44
C SER A 203 -11.40 3.57 -18.50
N ALA A 204 -10.77 3.19 -17.38
CA ALA A 204 -10.06 1.92 -17.26
C ALA A 204 -11.04 0.71 -17.29
N GLY A 205 -12.30 0.93 -16.91
CA GLY A 205 -13.35 -0.08 -16.96
C GLY A 205 -12.99 -1.34 -16.17
N ASP A 206 -13.20 -2.49 -16.79
CA ASP A 206 -12.97 -3.80 -16.17
C ASP A 206 -11.49 -4.09 -15.80
N ARG A 207 -10.55 -3.27 -16.22
CA ARG A 207 -9.14 -3.41 -15.82
C ARG A 207 -8.91 -3.05 -14.37
N LEU A 208 -9.79 -2.24 -13.77
CA LEU A 208 -9.72 -1.94 -12.33
C LEU A 208 -10.67 -2.84 -11.55
N VAL A 209 -10.12 -3.57 -10.60
CA VAL A 209 -10.86 -4.34 -9.60
C VAL A 209 -10.57 -3.75 -8.24
N LEU A 210 -11.57 -3.15 -7.62
CA LEU A 210 -11.50 -2.77 -6.21
C LEU A 210 -11.81 -4.00 -5.35
N ALA A 211 -11.06 -4.20 -4.28
CA ALA A 211 -11.21 -5.36 -3.41
C ALA A 211 -11.17 -4.95 -1.93
N ALA A 212 -11.97 -5.63 -1.09
CA ALA A 212 -11.97 -5.44 0.36
C ALA A 212 -12.03 -6.79 1.07
N GLY A 213 -11.38 -6.87 2.23
CA GLY A 213 -11.40 -8.07 3.06
C GLY A 213 -12.77 -8.30 3.70
N GLU A 214 -13.21 -9.56 3.73
CA GLU A 214 -14.45 -9.99 4.38
C GLU A 214 -14.50 -9.58 5.85
N GLN A 215 -13.37 -9.69 6.55
CA GLN A 215 -13.24 -9.43 7.97
C GLN A 215 -12.95 -7.96 8.31
N THR A 216 -12.65 -7.12 7.32
CA THR A 216 -12.40 -5.68 7.54
C THR A 216 -13.67 -4.94 7.99
N GLY A 217 -14.84 -5.45 7.66
CA GLY A 217 -16.11 -4.90 8.11
C GLY A 217 -16.35 -3.46 7.66
N HIS A 218 -16.52 -2.56 8.61
CA HIS A 218 -16.73 -1.12 8.39
C HIS A 218 -15.50 -0.28 8.81
N ALA A 219 -14.33 -0.88 8.89
CA ALA A 219 -13.09 -0.14 9.13
C ALA A 219 -12.75 0.76 7.93
N ILE A 220 -11.89 1.74 8.17
CA ILE A 220 -11.63 2.85 7.24
C ILE A 220 -11.26 2.36 5.82
N THR A 221 -10.41 1.35 5.68
CA THR A 221 -9.95 0.89 4.37
C THR A 221 -11.05 0.20 3.54
N ALA A 222 -11.94 -0.55 4.19
CA ALA A 222 -13.10 -1.11 3.51
C ALA A 222 -14.14 -0.02 3.17
N ARG A 223 -14.29 1.00 4.01
CA ARG A 223 -15.17 2.15 3.74
C ARG A 223 -14.67 2.97 2.55
N THR A 224 -13.37 3.30 2.51
CA THR A 224 -12.78 4.02 1.37
C THR A 224 -12.91 3.23 0.08
N THR A 225 -12.71 1.90 0.14
CA THR A 225 -12.88 1.02 -1.02
C THR A 225 -14.32 1.04 -1.55
N ARG A 226 -15.32 0.94 -0.66
CA ARG A 226 -16.74 1.00 -1.07
C ARG A 226 -17.12 2.37 -1.61
N ALA A 227 -16.70 3.45 -0.95
CA ALA A 227 -16.98 4.81 -1.40
C ALA A 227 -16.34 5.10 -2.77
N LEU A 228 -15.12 4.61 -3.00
CA LEU A 228 -14.47 4.71 -4.30
C LEU A 228 -15.20 3.89 -5.37
N ALA A 229 -15.63 2.67 -5.04
CA ALA A 229 -16.38 1.82 -5.95
C ALA A 229 -17.73 2.48 -6.33
N GLU A 230 -18.46 3.03 -5.36
CA GLU A 230 -19.69 3.78 -5.59
C GLU A 230 -19.43 4.98 -6.51
N ALA A 231 -18.40 5.77 -6.26
CA ALA A 231 -18.01 6.90 -7.10
C ALA A 231 -17.66 6.49 -8.53
N LEU A 232 -17.16 5.26 -8.74
CA LEU A 232 -16.87 4.71 -10.06
C LEU A 232 -18.05 3.99 -10.71
N GLY A 233 -19.15 3.77 -9.97
CA GLY A 233 -20.31 3.02 -10.45
C GLY A 233 -20.07 1.51 -10.50
N THR A 234 -19.24 0.97 -9.62
CA THR A 234 -18.90 -0.46 -9.54
C THR A 234 -19.09 -0.99 -8.12
N GLU A 235 -18.90 -2.30 -7.93
CA GLU A 235 -18.92 -2.96 -6.62
C GLU A 235 -17.55 -3.57 -6.31
N PRO A 236 -17.05 -3.46 -5.07
CA PRO A 236 -15.79 -4.08 -4.71
C PRO A 236 -15.95 -5.60 -4.59
N LEU A 237 -14.94 -6.34 -5.01
CA LEU A 237 -14.88 -7.77 -4.77
C LEU A 237 -14.47 -8.07 -3.33
N VAL A 238 -15.12 -9.10 -2.75
CA VAL A 238 -14.76 -9.58 -1.42
C VAL A 238 -13.61 -10.57 -1.53
N PHE A 239 -12.60 -10.35 -0.69
CA PHE A 239 -11.44 -11.23 -0.51
C PHE A 239 -11.44 -11.84 0.89
N PRO A 240 -10.87 -13.03 1.08
CA PRO A 240 -10.71 -13.64 2.39
C PRO A 240 -9.83 -12.78 3.31
N GLY A 241 -10.18 -12.74 4.59
CA GLY A 241 -9.39 -12.08 5.63
C GLY A 241 -9.72 -10.58 5.81
N ASP A 242 -8.80 -9.91 6.46
CA ASP A 242 -8.76 -8.50 6.76
C ASP A 242 -7.76 -7.76 5.82
N PRO A 243 -7.35 -6.50 6.08
CA PRO A 243 -6.35 -5.82 5.28
C PRO A 243 -5.02 -6.58 5.13
N GLY A 244 -4.70 -7.47 6.08
CA GLY A 244 -3.52 -8.35 6.08
C GLY A 244 -3.78 -9.77 5.60
N GLY A 245 -4.97 -10.09 5.11
CA GLY A 245 -5.41 -11.47 4.78
C GLY A 245 -4.50 -12.25 3.82
N PHE A 246 -3.68 -11.56 3.02
CA PHE A 246 -2.70 -12.16 2.13
C PHE A 246 -1.38 -12.55 2.82
N ALA A 247 -1.16 -12.16 4.06
CA ALA A 247 0.05 -12.44 4.83
C ALA A 247 -0.21 -13.52 5.89
N VAL A 248 0.86 -14.15 6.35
CA VAL A 248 0.78 -14.97 7.57
C VAL A 248 0.68 -14.02 8.75
N GLY A 249 -0.49 -13.95 9.35
CA GLY A 249 -0.76 -13.12 10.52
C GLY A 249 -0.23 -13.72 11.83
N ASP A 250 -0.44 -12.99 12.91
CA ASP A 250 -0.22 -13.50 14.26
C ASP A 250 -1.40 -14.39 14.72
N PRO A 251 -1.31 -15.11 15.87
CA PRO A 251 -2.38 -15.98 16.34
C PRO A 251 -3.72 -15.30 16.61
N SER A 252 -3.75 -13.96 16.82
CA SER A 252 -4.98 -13.19 17.06
C SER A 252 -5.64 -12.73 15.75
N HIS A 253 -4.85 -12.58 14.68
CA HIS A 253 -5.31 -12.21 13.35
C HIS A 253 -4.64 -13.13 12.31
N PRO A 254 -5.02 -14.40 12.28
CA PRO A 254 -4.43 -15.35 11.34
C PRO A 254 -4.93 -15.01 9.94
N GLY A 255 -4.05 -14.48 9.10
CA GLY A 255 -4.34 -14.39 7.68
C GLY A 255 -4.56 -15.77 7.06
N ASP A 256 -5.24 -15.81 5.93
CA ASP A 256 -5.33 -17.04 5.11
C ASP A 256 -4.72 -16.78 3.73
N PRO A 257 -3.37 -16.79 3.64
CA PRO A 257 -2.69 -16.55 2.36
C PRO A 257 -3.08 -17.54 1.27
N ALA A 258 -3.48 -18.75 1.64
CA ALA A 258 -3.88 -19.78 0.67
C ALA A 258 -5.22 -19.45 0.03
N ALA A 259 -6.24 -19.14 0.84
CA ALA A 259 -7.55 -18.72 0.35
C ALA A 259 -7.44 -17.40 -0.41
N PHE A 260 -6.69 -16.42 0.12
CA PHE A 260 -6.44 -15.15 -0.57
C PHE A 260 -5.81 -15.35 -1.94
N ALA A 261 -4.74 -16.17 -2.04
CA ALA A 261 -4.07 -16.45 -3.29
C ALA A 261 -4.96 -17.21 -4.28
N ALA A 262 -5.83 -18.10 -3.80
CA ALA A 262 -6.82 -18.78 -4.65
C ALA A 262 -7.78 -17.77 -5.26
N ARG A 263 -8.35 -16.88 -4.43
CA ARG A 263 -9.25 -15.82 -4.88
C ARG A 263 -8.58 -14.85 -5.87
N LEU A 264 -7.35 -14.44 -5.59
CA LEU A 264 -6.58 -13.57 -6.49
C LEU A 264 -6.35 -14.23 -7.84
N ARG A 265 -5.99 -15.51 -7.89
CA ARG A 265 -5.84 -16.24 -9.15
C ARG A 265 -7.15 -16.32 -9.96
N GLU A 266 -8.27 -16.56 -9.30
CA GLU A 266 -9.59 -16.55 -9.95
C GLU A 266 -9.87 -15.19 -10.63
N VAL A 267 -9.64 -14.08 -9.88
CA VAL A 267 -9.87 -12.72 -10.37
C VAL A 267 -8.97 -12.39 -11.55
N LEU A 268 -7.68 -12.75 -11.45
CA LEU A 268 -6.70 -12.50 -12.52
C LEU A 268 -6.95 -13.36 -13.75
N ALA A 269 -7.45 -14.61 -13.59
CA ALA A 269 -7.74 -15.52 -14.69
C ALA A 269 -9.06 -15.18 -15.43
N ALA A 270 -10.03 -14.58 -14.75
CA ALA A 270 -11.33 -14.29 -15.34
C ALA A 270 -11.29 -13.20 -16.43
N ARG A 271 -10.20 -12.47 -16.56
CA ARG A 271 -10.05 -11.30 -17.42
C ARG A 271 -8.73 -11.29 -18.21
N GLY A 272 -8.01 -12.42 -18.22
CA GLY A 272 -6.77 -12.62 -18.97
C GLY A 272 -6.96 -13.17 -20.37
#